data_e93e2e9c4c5283f182d18e9a1487c410
#
_entry.id   e93e2e9c4c5283f182d18e9a1487c410
#
_cell.length_a   1.000
_cell.length_b   1.000
_cell.length_c   1.000
_cell.angle_alpha   90.00
_cell.angle_beta   90.00
_cell.angle_gamma   90.00
#
_symmetry.space_group_name_H-M   'P 1'
#
loop_
_entity.id
_entity.type
_entity.pdbx_description
1 polymer ?
#
loop_
_entity_poly.entity_id
_entity_poly.type
_entity_poly.pdbx_seq_one_letter_code
_entity_poly.pdbx_strand_id
1 'polypeptide(L)'
;MWNTFLDWFLFIVDKIKNWKDVWRTLFILLIVFALNIITKEYTERLVINSKTEVVNEINQRHDSILNHVIEKSPEVDRVINSILDNLNITYGFNRASLMIYHDNITMTNGMPYLRMSISHERIREIKMKVTAKKTEMQNVPSSMYSDLNAELLKHGQVIRTLKSLETIDKNSYTRCLNENIKGYIVILIRNTDNSPLAALWCFSYDDEVPTSLNVVHDLMGQGHVIRDVLKY
;
A
#
# COMPACT_ATOMS: atom_id res chain seq x y z
N MET A 1 -39.28 26.78 3.67
CA MET A 1 -39.46 26.42 5.09
C MET A 1 -39.95 27.59 5.95
N TRP A 2 -39.42 28.80 5.82
CA TRP A 2 -39.88 30.01 6.55
C TRP A 2 -41.30 30.46 6.18
N ASN A 3 -41.67 30.41 4.92
CA ASN A 3 -42.99 30.85 4.46
C ASN A 3 -44.11 29.93 4.98
N THR A 4 -43.88 28.61 5.00
CA THR A 4 -44.85 27.64 5.57
C THR A 4 -45.05 27.81 7.07
N PHE A 5 -44.00 28.21 7.80
CA PHE A 5 -44.10 28.51 9.23
C PHE A 5 -44.89 29.80 9.51
N LEU A 6 -44.65 30.84 8.70
CA LEU A 6 -45.38 32.11 8.81
C LEU A 6 -46.88 31.96 8.52
N ASP A 7 -47.22 31.20 7.47
CA ASP A 7 -48.63 30.95 7.11
C ASP A 7 -49.34 30.14 8.21
N TRP A 8 -48.67 29.15 8.81
CA TRP A 8 -49.20 28.38 9.93
C TRP A 8 -49.35 29.23 11.20
N PHE A 9 -48.41 30.12 11.48
CA PHE A 9 -48.42 31.03 12.60
C PHE A 9 -49.59 32.07 12.46
N LEU A 10 -49.77 32.66 11.29
CA LEU A 10 -50.87 33.57 10.99
C LEU A 10 -52.24 32.88 11.12
N PHE A 11 -52.37 31.65 10.65
CA PHE A 11 -53.57 30.81 10.82
C PHE A 11 -53.92 30.55 12.29
N ILE A 12 -52.94 30.34 13.15
CA ILE A 12 -53.16 30.15 14.60
C ILE A 12 -53.58 31.47 15.25
N VAL A 13 -52.93 32.59 14.90
CA VAL A 13 -53.24 33.91 15.46
C VAL A 13 -54.65 34.33 15.12
N ASP A 14 -55.15 34.04 13.92
CA ASP A 14 -56.50 34.37 13.48
C ASP A 14 -57.62 33.57 14.21
N LYS A 15 -57.29 32.40 14.74
CA LYS A 15 -58.20 31.53 15.55
C LYS A 15 -58.29 31.90 17.03
N ILE A 16 -57.42 32.78 17.51
CA ILE A 16 -57.39 33.11 18.97
C ILE A 16 -58.43 34.13 19.30
N LYS A 17 -59.59 33.67 19.81
CA LYS A 17 -60.69 34.52 20.22
C LYS A 17 -60.67 34.97 21.69
N ASN A 18 -59.87 34.30 22.53
CA ASN A 18 -59.80 34.59 23.98
C ASN A 18 -58.34 34.61 24.46
N TRP A 19 -58.08 35.45 25.47
CA TRP A 19 -56.75 35.54 26.13
C TRP A 19 -56.23 34.20 26.69
N LYS A 20 -57.11 33.32 27.13
CA LYS A 20 -56.76 31.97 27.59
C LYS A 20 -56.21 31.08 26.47
N ASP A 21 -56.68 31.24 25.24
CA ASP A 21 -56.20 30.48 24.09
C ASP A 21 -54.82 30.93 23.65
N VAL A 22 -54.52 32.23 23.83
CA VAL A 22 -53.17 32.76 23.62
C VAL A 22 -52.17 32.06 24.54
N TRP A 23 -52.44 31.97 25.82
CA TRP A 23 -51.55 31.35 26.77
C TRP A 23 -51.38 29.82 26.54
N ARG A 24 -52.44 29.12 26.14
CA ARG A 24 -52.35 27.71 25.76
C ARG A 24 -51.46 27.51 24.53
N THR A 25 -51.60 28.28 23.48
CA THR A 25 -50.83 28.20 22.26
C THR A 25 -49.37 28.53 22.54
N LEU A 26 -49.06 29.55 23.31
CA LEU A 26 -47.72 29.92 23.71
C LEU A 26 -47.04 28.84 24.54
N PHE A 27 -47.76 28.16 25.44
CA PHE A 27 -47.29 27.06 26.24
C PHE A 27 -46.95 25.80 25.38
N ILE A 28 -47.80 25.49 24.40
CA ILE A 28 -47.53 24.40 23.43
C ILE A 28 -46.31 24.69 22.60
N LEU A 29 -46.16 25.93 22.10
CA LEU A 29 -44.96 26.33 21.34
C LEU A 29 -43.70 26.23 22.17
N LEU A 30 -43.74 26.56 23.45
CA LEU A 30 -42.63 26.50 24.36
C LEU A 30 -42.22 25.02 24.63
N ILE A 31 -43.19 24.13 24.78
CA ILE A 31 -42.94 22.68 24.91
C ILE A 31 -42.29 22.11 23.62
N VAL A 32 -42.84 22.44 22.44
CA VAL A 32 -42.27 21.97 21.17
C VAL A 32 -40.85 22.48 20.98
N PHE A 33 -40.56 23.72 21.33
CA PHE A 33 -39.26 24.32 21.26
C PHE A 33 -38.27 23.61 22.23
N ALA A 34 -38.67 23.36 23.46
CA ALA A 34 -37.87 22.66 24.46
C ALA A 34 -37.58 21.22 24.00
N LEU A 35 -38.57 20.51 23.47
CA LEU A 35 -38.37 19.14 22.93
C LEU A 35 -37.41 19.14 21.75
N ASN A 36 -37.45 20.15 20.89
CA ASN A 36 -36.54 20.23 19.75
C ASN A 36 -35.08 20.46 20.18
N ILE A 37 -34.85 21.28 21.21
CA ILE A 37 -33.52 21.46 21.79
C ILE A 37 -33.01 20.16 22.41
N ILE A 38 -33.83 19.47 23.22
CA ILE A 38 -33.45 18.21 23.87
C ILE A 38 -33.13 17.13 22.84
N THR A 39 -33.97 16.97 21.82
CA THR A 39 -33.73 15.96 20.77
C THR A 39 -32.48 16.27 19.96
N LYS A 40 -32.21 17.54 19.68
CA LYS A 40 -30.97 17.94 18.95
C LYS A 40 -29.72 17.64 19.77
N GLU A 41 -29.70 18.01 21.05
CA GLU A 41 -28.57 17.75 21.95
C GLU A 41 -28.35 16.24 22.16
N TYR A 42 -29.43 15.47 22.29
CA TYR A 42 -29.36 14.02 22.44
C TYR A 42 -28.81 13.33 21.20
N THR A 43 -29.26 13.74 20.00
CA THR A 43 -28.73 13.18 18.73
C THR A 43 -27.28 13.57 18.50
N GLU A 44 -26.86 14.80 18.83
CA GLU A 44 -25.46 15.20 18.73
C GLU A 44 -24.56 14.38 19.68
N ARG A 45 -24.98 14.14 20.91
CA ARG A 45 -24.24 13.29 21.86
C ARG A 45 -24.14 11.84 21.41
N LEU A 46 -25.21 11.27 20.84
CA LEU A 46 -25.17 9.90 20.30
C LEU A 46 -24.19 9.78 19.12
N VAL A 47 -24.18 10.75 18.22
CA VAL A 47 -23.27 10.78 17.06
C VAL A 47 -21.82 10.94 17.52
N ILE A 48 -21.55 11.78 18.50
CA ILE A 48 -20.20 11.96 19.06
C ILE A 48 -19.72 10.67 19.74
N ASN A 49 -20.55 10.07 20.58
CA ASN A 49 -20.19 8.84 21.29
C ASN A 49 -19.92 7.69 20.33
N SER A 50 -20.78 7.48 19.32
CA SER A 50 -20.58 6.44 18.32
C SER A 50 -19.31 6.66 17.48
N LYS A 51 -19.00 7.91 17.10
CA LYS A 51 -17.75 8.24 16.42
C LYS A 51 -16.53 7.94 17.28
N THR A 52 -16.58 8.32 18.56
CA THR A 52 -15.48 8.08 19.50
C THR A 52 -15.25 6.58 19.73
N GLU A 53 -16.31 5.80 19.84
CA GLU A 53 -16.23 4.35 19.99
C GLU A 53 -15.60 3.69 18.77
N VAL A 54 -16.04 4.04 17.56
CA VAL A 54 -15.48 3.55 16.29
C VAL A 54 -14.00 3.92 16.16
N VAL A 55 -13.63 5.16 16.48
CA VAL A 55 -12.24 5.61 16.43
C VAL A 55 -11.37 4.82 17.42
N ASN A 56 -11.87 4.60 18.63
CA ASN A 56 -11.14 3.83 19.64
C ASN A 56 -10.97 2.35 19.22
N GLU A 57 -12.00 1.75 18.63
CA GLU A 57 -11.93 0.38 18.11
C GLU A 57 -10.90 0.26 16.95
N ILE A 58 -10.90 1.23 16.03
CA ILE A 58 -9.92 1.29 14.94
C ILE A 58 -8.50 1.43 15.51
N ASN A 59 -8.30 2.32 16.46
CA ASN A 59 -6.98 2.51 17.09
C ASN A 59 -6.51 1.26 17.83
N GLN A 60 -7.37 0.61 18.60
CA GLN A 60 -7.02 -0.65 19.28
C GLN A 60 -6.66 -1.77 18.30
N ARG A 61 -7.41 -1.91 17.19
CA ARG A 61 -7.07 -2.87 16.12
C ARG A 61 -5.74 -2.53 15.47
N HIS A 62 -5.50 -1.26 15.19
CA HIS A 62 -4.24 -0.78 14.61
C HIS A 62 -3.06 -1.09 15.53
N ASP A 63 -3.17 -0.78 16.82
CA ASP A 63 -2.12 -1.03 17.82
C ASP A 63 -1.85 -2.52 17.99
N SER A 64 -2.90 -3.36 17.98
CA SER A 64 -2.76 -4.81 18.05
C SER A 64 -2.02 -5.36 16.81
N ILE A 65 -2.38 -4.90 15.61
CA ILE A 65 -1.70 -5.29 14.36
C ILE A 65 -0.25 -4.82 14.40
N LEU A 66 0.00 -3.57 14.79
CA LEU A 66 1.33 -3.00 14.84
C LEU A 66 2.24 -3.76 15.82
N ASN A 67 1.76 -4.08 17.00
CA ASN A 67 2.51 -4.85 17.99
C ASN A 67 2.85 -6.26 17.46
N HIS A 68 1.90 -6.92 16.83
CA HIS A 68 2.13 -8.24 16.23
C HIS A 68 3.17 -8.19 15.08
N VAL A 69 3.12 -7.14 14.25
CA VAL A 69 4.12 -6.91 13.19
C VAL A 69 5.50 -6.63 13.77
N ILE A 70 5.59 -5.81 14.84
CA ILE A 70 6.86 -5.50 15.50
C ILE A 70 7.48 -6.75 16.13
N GLU A 71 6.70 -7.62 16.76
CA GLU A 71 7.20 -8.86 17.35
C GLU A 71 7.74 -9.84 16.31
N LYS A 72 7.08 -9.97 15.15
CA LYS A 72 7.46 -10.93 14.09
C LYS A 72 8.48 -10.38 13.09
N SER A 73 8.58 -9.07 12.94
CA SER A 73 9.48 -8.44 11.97
C SER A 73 10.93 -8.95 12.01
N PRO A 74 11.58 -9.11 13.18
CA PRO A 74 12.98 -9.59 13.21
C PRO A 74 13.17 -11.01 12.70
N GLU A 75 12.17 -11.88 12.86
CA GLU A 75 12.20 -13.25 12.35
C GLU A 75 12.00 -13.27 10.83
N VAL A 76 11.01 -12.53 10.34
CA VAL A 76 10.74 -12.33 8.91
C VAL A 76 11.97 -11.77 8.21
N ASP A 77 12.57 -10.71 8.76
CA ASP A 77 13.79 -10.09 8.22
C ASP A 77 14.96 -11.08 8.15
N ARG A 78 15.13 -11.90 9.18
CA ARG A 78 16.17 -12.92 9.22
C ARG A 78 15.99 -13.98 8.12
N VAL A 79 14.75 -14.48 7.95
CA VAL A 79 14.44 -15.48 6.93
C VAL A 79 14.67 -14.90 5.53
N ILE A 80 14.14 -13.73 5.25
CA ILE A 80 14.30 -13.08 3.94
C ILE A 80 15.78 -12.81 3.65
N ASN A 81 16.52 -12.25 4.60
CA ASN A 81 17.94 -11.99 4.43
C ASN A 81 18.73 -13.29 4.18
N SER A 82 18.40 -14.38 4.88
CA SER A 82 19.03 -15.69 4.65
C SER A 82 18.76 -16.22 3.25
N ILE A 83 17.54 -16.05 2.74
CA ILE A 83 17.20 -16.43 1.36
C ILE A 83 18.03 -15.62 0.36
N LEU A 84 18.09 -14.30 0.52
CA LEU A 84 18.86 -13.42 -0.39
C LEU A 84 20.36 -13.74 -0.36
N ASP A 85 20.93 -14.00 0.82
CA ASP A 85 22.33 -14.43 0.95
C ASP A 85 22.58 -15.78 0.28
N ASN A 86 21.67 -16.74 0.46
CA ASN A 86 21.78 -18.06 -0.17
C ASN A 86 21.73 -17.96 -1.70
N LEU A 87 20.85 -17.14 -2.26
CA LEU A 87 20.79 -16.89 -3.70
C LEU A 87 22.11 -16.31 -4.24
N ASN A 88 22.69 -15.35 -3.53
CA ASN A 88 23.97 -14.76 -3.90
C ASN A 88 25.10 -15.80 -3.88
N ILE A 89 25.12 -16.69 -2.89
CA ILE A 89 26.16 -17.72 -2.76
C ILE A 89 25.97 -18.84 -3.78
N THR A 90 24.74 -19.36 -3.90
CA THR A 90 24.45 -20.54 -4.71
C THR A 90 24.56 -20.29 -6.20
N TYR A 91 24.07 -19.13 -6.65
CA TYR A 91 23.99 -18.80 -8.08
C TYR A 91 25.01 -17.74 -8.54
N GLY A 92 25.85 -17.27 -7.62
CA GLY A 92 26.88 -16.30 -7.96
C GLY A 92 26.36 -14.89 -8.20
N PHE A 93 25.12 -14.58 -7.80
CA PHE A 93 24.66 -13.20 -7.87
C PHE A 93 25.49 -12.30 -6.95
N ASN A 94 25.67 -11.07 -7.35
CA ASN A 94 26.40 -10.09 -6.57
C ASN A 94 25.49 -9.23 -5.69
N ARG A 95 24.22 -9.11 -6.08
CA ARG A 95 23.20 -8.40 -5.32
C ARG A 95 21.86 -9.10 -5.49
N ALA A 96 21.18 -9.39 -4.40
CA ALA A 96 19.80 -9.83 -4.36
C ALA A 96 18.98 -8.85 -3.54
N SER A 97 17.83 -8.45 -4.03
CA SER A 97 16.95 -7.45 -3.40
C SER A 97 15.50 -7.89 -3.47
N LEU A 98 14.75 -7.65 -2.41
CA LEU A 98 13.30 -7.79 -2.38
C LEU A 98 12.67 -6.41 -2.48
N MET A 99 11.92 -6.19 -3.53
CA MET A 99 11.18 -4.96 -3.80
C MET A 99 9.70 -5.21 -3.55
N ILE A 100 9.11 -4.50 -2.60
CA ILE A 100 7.69 -4.61 -2.25
C ILE A 100 6.89 -3.58 -3.02
N TYR A 101 5.78 -4.01 -3.61
CA TYR A 101 4.78 -3.13 -4.19
C TYR A 101 3.86 -2.61 -3.10
N HIS A 102 3.59 -1.32 -3.13
CA HIS A 102 2.64 -0.71 -2.20
C HIS A 102 1.80 0.35 -2.92
N ASP A 103 0.55 0.45 -2.50
CA ASP A 103 -0.39 1.43 -3.03
C ASP A 103 -0.59 2.51 -1.98
N ASN A 104 -0.09 3.71 -2.24
CA ASN A 104 -0.17 4.80 -1.27
C ASN A 104 -0.97 6.01 -1.76
N ILE A 105 -1.30 6.10 -3.05
CA ILE A 105 -1.93 7.28 -3.62
C ILE A 105 -2.86 6.89 -4.75
N THR A 106 -4.10 7.34 -4.68
CA THR A 106 -5.03 7.31 -5.80
C THR A 106 -4.80 8.56 -6.64
N MET A 107 -4.57 8.40 -7.94
CA MET A 107 -4.49 9.54 -8.87
C MET A 107 -5.82 10.30 -8.92
N THR A 108 -5.80 11.53 -9.40
CA THR A 108 -7.00 12.36 -9.58
C THR A 108 -8.09 11.73 -10.47
N ASN A 109 -7.70 10.75 -11.30
CA ASN A 109 -8.60 9.93 -12.13
C ASN A 109 -9.10 8.65 -11.43
N GLY A 110 -8.83 8.46 -10.15
CA GLY A 110 -9.24 7.28 -9.37
C GLY A 110 -8.37 6.03 -9.58
N MET A 111 -7.33 6.08 -10.42
CA MET A 111 -6.45 4.94 -10.62
C MET A 111 -5.41 4.82 -9.51
N PRO A 112 -5.16 3.60 -8.99
CA PRO A 112 -4.12 3.37 -8.01
C PRO A 112 -2.74 3.64 -8.62
N TYR A 113 -1.93 4.43 -7.92
CA TYR A 113 -0.55 4.71 -8.31
C TYR A 113 0.38 3.74 -7.59
N LEU A 114 0.73 2.67 -8.29
CA LEU A 114 1.59 1.63 -7.74
C LEU A 114 3.01 2.16 -7.54
N ARG A 115 3.52 2.03 -6.33
CA ARG A 115 4.89 2.36 -5.96
C ARG A 115 5.64 1.13 -5.50
N MET A 116 6.96 1.21 -5.48
CA MET A 116 7.83 0.11 -5.03
C MET A 116 8.93 0.65 -4.14
N SER A 117 9.32 -0.17 -3.17
CA SER A 117 10.45 0.12 -2.28
C SER A 117 11.29 -1.14 -2.06
N ILE A 118 12.60 -1.01 -2.05
CA ILE A 118 13.47 -2.10 -1.62
C ILE A 118 13.30 -2.27 -0.10
N SER A 119 12.72 -3.38 0.31
CA SER A 119 12.58 -3.75 1.72
C SER A 119 13.85 -4.40 2.25
N HIS A 120 14.41 -5.36 1.51
CA HIS A 120 15.60 -6.14 1.86
C HIS A 120 16.59 -6.12 0.72
N GLU A 121 17.86 -6.02 1.05
CA GLU A 121 18.94 -6.04 0.08
C GLU A 121 20.16 -6.72 0.69
N ARG A 122 20.75 -7.67 -0.05
CA ARG A 122 21.98 -8.35 0.31
C ARG A 122 22.98 -8.25 -0.84
N ILE A 123 24.20 -7.88 -0.50
CA ILE A 123 25.30 -7.67 -1.45
C ILE A 123 26.40 -8.63 -1.05
N ARG A 124 26.82 -9.44 -2.01
CA ARG A 124 28.01 -10.27 -1.84
C ARG A 124 29.25 -9.38 -2.03
N GLU A 125 30.22 -9.51 -1.13
CA GLU A 125 31.52 -8.86 -1.32
C GLU A 125 32.16 -9.31 -2.62
N ILE A 126 32.47 -8.35 -3.46
CA ILE A 126 33.09 -8.52 -4.77
C ILE A 126 34.28 -7.58 -4.91
N LYS A 127 35.15 -7.90 -5.88
CA LYS A 127 36.29 -7.05 -6.25
C LYS A 127 35.88 -5.64 -6.66
N MET A 128 34.65 -5.47 -7.16
CA MET A 128 34.07 -4.16 -7.52
C MET A 128 33.16 -3.66 -6.39
N LYS A 129 33.21 -2.36 -6.13
CA LYS A 129 32.34 -1.74 -5.11
C LYS A 129 30.90 -1.66 -5.65
N VAL A 130 30.04 -2.58 -5.20
CA VAL A 130 28.60 -2.50 -5.44
C VAL A 130 27.97 -1.58 -4.41
N THR A 131 27.27 -0.57 -4.89
CA THR A 131 26.59 0.40 -4.01
C THR A 131 25.22 -0.15 -3.60
N ALA A 132 24.92 -0.10 -2.31
CA ALA A 132 23.59 -0.43 -1.81
C ALA A 132 22.54 0.55 -2.36
N LYS A 133 21.42 0.03 -2.82
CA LYS A 133 20.35 0.81 -3.44
C LYS A 133 19.11 0.97 -2.54
N LYS A 134 19.10 0.30 -1.39
CA LYS A 134 17.94 0.31 -0.49
C LYS A 134 17.47 1.73 -0.12
N THR A 135 18.40 2.63 0.15
CA THR A 135 18.07 4.03 0.51
C THR A 135 17.59 4.87 -0.69
N GLU A 136 18.12 4.61 -1.87
CA GLU A 136 17.78 5.36 -3.09
C GLU A 136 16.46 4.90 -3.71
N MET A 137 16.13 3.61 -3.53
CA MET A 137 14.97 2.95 -4.13
C MET A 137 13.81 2.83 -3.13
N GLN A 138 13.45 3.95 -2.50
CA GLN A 138 12.29 4.03 -1.63
C GLN A 138 11.18 4.82 -2.32
N ASN A 139 9.96 4.28 -2.25
CA ASN A 139 8.77 4.95 -2.75
C ASN A 139 8.84 5.35 -4.23
N VAL A 140 9.52 4.54 -5.05
CA VAL A 140 9.75 4.79 -6.47
C VAL A 140 8.48 4.47 -7.27
N PRO A 141 8.06 5.35 -8.21
CA PRO A 141 6.96 5.05 -9.09
C PRO A 141 7.22 3.80 -9.94
N SER A 142 6.29 2.86 -9.97
CA SER A 142 6.42 1.65 -10.80
C SER A 142 6.46 1.98 -12.30
N SER A 143 5.91 3.14 -12.69
CA SER A 143 5.94 3.65 -14.05
C SER A 143 7.36 3.95 -14.58
N MET A 144 8.35 4.13 -13.70
CA MET A 144 9.76 4.24 -14.11
C MET A 144 10.30 2.96 -14.76
N TYR A 145 9.61 1.84 -14.57
CA TYR A 145 9.94 0.53 -15.10
C TYR A 145 8.75 -0.06 -15.86
N SER A 146 8.01 0.77 -16.61
CA SER A 146 6.74 0.40 -17.25
C SER A 146 6.86 -0.86 -18.10
N ASP A 147 7.85 -0.93 -18.98
CA ASP A 147 8.02 -2.04 -19.92
C ASP A 147 8.43 -3.31 -19.20
N LEU A 148 9.37 -3.20 -18.25
CA LEU A 148 9.76 -4.31 -17.41
C LEU A 148 8.59 -4.83 -16.56
N ASN A 149 7.82 -3.93 -15.95
CA ASN A 149 6.66 -4.32 -15.14
C ASN A 149 5.55 -4.93 -15.99
N ALA A 150 5.29 -4.43 -17.19
CA ALA A 150 4.31 -5.00 -18.11
C ALA A 150 4.69 -6.44 -18.48
N GLU A 151 5.96 -6.69 -18.79
CA GLU A 151 6.48 -8.01 -19.10
C GLU A 151 6.45 -8.93 -17.87
N LEU A 152 6.86 -8.41 -16.71
CA LEU A 152 6.87 -9.13 -15.45
C LEU A 152 5.46 -9.55 -15.03
N LEU A 153 4.47 -8.66 -15.17
CA LEU A 153 3.06 -8.97 -14.90
C LEU A 153 2.51 -10.04 -15.85
N LYS A 154 2.95 -10.05 -17.11
CA LYS A 154 2.50 -11.01 -18.13
C LYS A 154 3.14 -12.39 -17.96
N HIS A 155 4.44 -12.45 -17.68
CA HIS A 155 5.21 -13.69 -17.70
C HIS A 155 5.64 -14.19 -16.33
N GLY A 156 5.50 -13.39 -15.25
CA GLY A 156 5.92 -13.73 -13.90
C GLY A 156 7.43 -13.63 -13.68
N GLN A 157 8.19 -13.49 -14.75
CA GLN A 157 9.66 -13.42 -14.70
C GLN A 157 10.22 -12.61 -15.86
N VAL A 158 11.37 -11.99 -15.64
CA VAL A 158 12.13 -11.28 -16.68
C VAL A 158 13.60 -11.59 -16.49
N ILE A 159 14.28 -11.97 -17.56
CA ILE A 159 15.73 -12.21 -17.61
C ILE A 159 16.32 -11.24 -18.61
N ARG A 160 17.33 -10.51 -18.20
CA ARG A 160 18.04 -9.55 -19.07
C ARG A 160 19.54 -9.73 -18.90
N THR A 161 20.21 -9.90 -20.02
CA THR A 161 21.65 -9.72 -20.14
C THR A 161 21.96 -8.34 -20.69
N LEU A 162 23.14 -7.83 -20.45
CA LEU A 162 23.55 -6.53 -20.99
C LEU A 162 23.39 -6.48 -22.53
N LYS A 163 23.74 -7.58 -23.21
CA LYS A 163 23.59 -7.71 -24.65
C LYS A 163 22.11 -7.67 -25.11
N SER A 164 21.19 -8.28 -24.37
CA SER A 164 19.77 -8.23 -24.72
C SER A 164 19.18 -6.86 -24.50
N LEU A 165 19.61 -6.10 -23.50
CA LEU A 165 19.14 -4.75 -23.21
C LEU A 165 19.51 -3.76 -24.29
N GLU A 166 20.67 -3.92 -24.95
CA GLU A 166 21.10 -3.04 -26.04
C GLU A 166 20.07 -2.90 -27.16
N THR A 167 19.34 -3.99 -27.43
CA THR A 167 18.32 -4.03 -28.49
C THR A 167 16.89 -3.79 -28.01
N ILE A 168 16.59 -4.08 -26.74
CA ILE A 168 15.21 -4.06 -26.21
C ILE A 168 14.92 -2.75 -25.49
N ASP A 169 15.84 -2.27 -24.65
CA ASP A 169 15.64 -1.10 -23.80
C ASP A 169 16.94 -0.33 -23.59
N LYS A 170 17.13 0.68 -24.43
CA LYS A 170 18.33 1.51 -24.43
C LYS A 170 18.55 2.27 -23.11
N ASN A 171 17.49 2.64 -22.43
CA ASN A 171 17.59 3.34 -21.15
C ASN A 171 18.11 2.42 -20.05
N SER A 172 17.53 1.22 -19.94
CA SER A 172 18.02 0.18 -19.02
C SER A 172 19.41 -0.29 -19.37
N TYR A 173 19.76 -0.38 -20.66
CA TYR A 173 21.12 -0.68 -21.12
C TYR A 173 22.13 0.36 -20.63
N THR A 174 21.87 1.64 -20.86
CA THR A 174 22.74 2.73 -20.41
C THR A 174 22.92 2.73 -18.89
N ARG A 175 21.83 2.49 -18.17
CA ARG A 175 21.86 2.39 -16.70
C ARG A 175 22.71 1.21 -16.24
N CYS A 176 22.52 0.03 -16.82
CA CYS A 176 23.32 -1.16 -16.50
C CYS A 176 24.79 -0.94 -16.79
N LEU A 177 25.13 -0.28 -17.90
CA LEU A 177 26.53 0.09 -18.23
C LEU A 177 27.14 1.01 -17.16
N ASN A 178 26.43 2.05 -16.77
CA ASN A 178 26.90 3.02 -15.78
C ASN A 178 27.10 2.39 -14.40
N GLU A 179 26.29 1.40 -14.06
CA GLU A 179 26.37 0.66 -12.79
C GLU A 179 27.23 -0.61 -12.89
N ASN A 180 27.84 -0.92 -14.05
CA ASN A 180 28.59 -2.14 -14.35
C ASN A 180 27.77 -3.43 -14.17
N ILE A 181 26.46 -3.38 -14.34
CA ILE A 181 25.58 -4.55 -14.28
C ILE A 181 25.69 -5.34 -15.57
N LYS A 182 26.06 -6.62 -15.50
CA LYS A 182 26.13 -7.55 -16.65
C LYS A 182 24.75 -8.12 -17.02
N GLY A 183 23.85 -8.13 -16.07
CA GLY A 183 22.48 -8.53 -16.28
C GLY A 183 21.74 -8.78 -14.97
N TYR A 184 20.45 -9.14 -15.09
CA TYR A 184 19.61 -9.38 -13.94
C TYR A 184 18.49 -10.38 -14.25
N ILE A 185 17.98 -11.01 -13.19
CA ILE A 185 16.74 -11.77 -13.19
C ILE A 185 15.77 -11.11 -12.23
N VAL A 186 14.51 -10.98 -12.65
CA VAL A 186 13.42 -10.50 -11.79
C VAL A 186 12.32 -11.53 -11.77
N ILE A 187 11.88 -11.93 -10.59
CA ILE A 187 10.76 -12.84 -10.38
C ILE A 187 9.63 -12.08 -9.66
N LEU A 188 8.43 -12.14 -10.22
CA LEU A 188 7.24 -11.57 -9.60
C LEU A 188 6.70 -12.52 -8.52
N ILE A 189 6.56 -12.00 -7.33
CA ILE A 189 5.91 -12.68 -6.20
C ILE A 189 4.47 -12.17 -6.14
N ARG A 190 3.52 -13.10 -6.22
CA ARG A 190 2.09 -12.78 -6.21
C ARG A 190 1.44 -13.23 -4.90
N ASN A 191 0.44 -12.48 -4.50
CA ASN A 191 -0.48 -12.88 -3.44
C ASN A 191 -1.35 -14.09 -3.87
N THR A 192 -2.14 -14.61 -2.96
CA THR A 192 -3.12 -15.68 -3.22
C THR A 192 -4.25 -15.28 -4.17
N ASP A 193 -4.60 -14.00 -4.18
CA ASP A 193 -5.56 -13.38 -5.12
C ASP A 193 -4.95 -13.04 -6.49
N ASN A 194 -3.70 -13.47 -6.72
CA ASN A 194 -2.92 -13.19 -7.92
C ASN A 194 -2.47 -11.72 -8.11
N SER A 195 -2.72 -10.84 -7.13
CA SER A 195 -2.20 -9.47 -7.15
C SER A 195 -0.68 -9.45 -6.95
N PRO A 196 0.06 -8.50 -7.53
CA PRO A 196 1.48 -8.35 -7.29
C PRO A 196 1.76 -7.94 -5.83
N LEU A 197 2.59 -8.73 -5.14
CA LEU A 197 3.03 -8.47 -3.77
C LEU A 197 4.43 -7.86 -3.73
N ALA A 198 5.37 -8.52 -4.40
CA ALA A 198 6.77 -8.13 -4.39
C ALA A 198 7.46 -8.58 -5.69
N ALA A 199 8.68 -8.11 -5.91
CA ALA A 199 9.58 -8.59 -6.94
C ALA A 199 10.94 -8.93 -6.33
N LEU A 200 11.42 -10.14 -6.61
CA LEU A 200 12.77 -10.59 -6.27
C LEU A 200 13.71 -10.23 -7.41
N TRP A 201 14.69 -9.39 -7.14
CA TRP A 201 15.68 -8.92 -8.11
C TRP A 201 17.04 -9.52 -7.79
N CYS A 202 17.67 -10.16 -8.78
CA CYS A 202 19.01 -10.75 -8.67
C CYS A 202 19.91 -10.16 -9.77
N PHE A 203 21.01 -9.55 -9.39
CA PHE A 203 21.92 -8.84 -10.29
C PHE A 203 23.30 -9.52 -10.32
N SER A 204 23.87 -9.56 -11.52
CA SER A 204 25.26 -9.98 -11.75
C SER A 204 26.11 -8.81 -12.25
N TYR A 205 27.28 -8.62 -11.66
CA TYR A 205 28.23 -7.55 -11.97
C TYR A 205 29.54 -8.08 -12.56
N ASP A 206 30.00 -9.23 -12.11
CA ASP A 206 31.26 -9.82 -12.53
C ASP A 206 31.07 -10.79 -13.70
N ASP A 207 30.09 -11.68 -13.59
CA ASP A 207 29.85 -12.77 -14.51
C ASP A 207 28.53 -12.57 -15.29
N GLU A 208 28.33 -13.37 -16.33
CA GLU A 208 27.06 -13.46 -17.01
C GLU A 208 25.97 -13.99 -16.08
N VAL A 209 24.76 -13.51 -16.25
CA VAL A 209 23.60 -13.95 -15.49
C VAL A 209 23.33 -15.44 -15.77
N PRO A 210 23.18 -16.28 -14.74
CA PRO A 210 22.82 -17.67 -14.94
C PRO A 210 21.39 -17.79 -15.49
N THR A 211 21.26 -18.17 -16.76
CA THR A 211 19.98 -18.21 -17.47
C THR A 211 19.35 -19.61 -17.55
N SER A 212 19.91 -20.60 -16.82
CA SER A 212 19.36 -21.96 -16.86
C SER A 212 17.96 -22.04 -16.26
N LEU A 213 17.11 -22.88 -16.83
CA LEU A 213 15.75 -23.10 -16.35
C LEU A 213 15.68 -23.52 -14.87
N ASN A 214 16.67 -24.28 -14.41
CA ASN A 214 16.76 -24.70 -13.01
C ASN A 214 16.90 -23.50 -12.06
N VAL A 215 17.77 -22.54 -12.40
CA VAL A 215 17.94 -21.32 -11.60
C VAL A 215 16.65 -20.54 -11.51
N VAL A 216 15.96 -20.35 -12.64
CA VAL A 216 14.69 -19.61 -12.67
C VAL A 216 13.62 -20.33 -11.85
N HIS A 217 13.53 -21.65 -11.97
CA HIS A 217 12.58 -22.46 -11.19
C HIS A 217 12.85 -22.36 -9.68
N ASP A 218 14.11 -22.42 -9.28
CA ASP A 218 14.49 -22.27 -7.87
C ASP A 218 14.22 -20.87 -7.34
N LEU A 219 14.49 -19.82 -8.13
CA LEU A 219 14.13 -18.44 -7.79
C LEU A 219 12.62 -18.28 -7.58
N MET A 220 11.81 -18.91 -8.44
CA MET A 220 10.34 -18.92 -8.28
C MET A 220 9.93 -19.66 -6.99
N GLY A 221 10.58 -20.79 -6.69
CA GLY A 221 10.41 -21.53 -5.43
C GLY A 221 10.71 -20.67 -4.21
N GLN A 222 11.82 -19.94 -4.21
CA GLN A 222 12.17 -19.00 -3.14
C GLN A 222 11.16 -17.83 -3.07
N GLY A 223 10.64 -17.37 -4.20
CA GLY A 223 9.55 -16.39 -4.25
C GLY A 223 8.30 -16.87 -3.51
N HIS A 224 7.93 -18.15 -3.61
CA HIS A 224 6.82 -18.72 -2.84
C HIS A 224 7.10 -18.74 -1.33
N VAL A 225 8.32 -19.09 -0.93
CA VAL A 225 8.72 -19.05 0.49
C VAL A 225 8.63 -17.62 1.03
N ILE A 226 9.18 -16.64 0.29
CA ILE A 226 9.10 -15.21 0.68
C ILE A 226 7.64 -14.76 0.79
N ARG A 227 6.78 -15.13 -0.16
CA ARG A 227 5.35 -14.82 -0.08
C ARG A 227 4.72 -15.32 1.21
N ASP A 228 5.01 -16.56 1.56
CA ASP A 228 4.41 -17.19 2.74
C ASP A 228 4.94 -16.57 4.04
N VAL A 229 6.18 -16.12 4.05
CA VAL A 229 6.79 -15.37 5.18
C VAL A 229 6.20 -13.94 5.30
N LEU A 230 5.93 -13.27 4.18
CA LEU A 230 5.37 -11.91 4.18
C LEU A 230 3.88 -11.86 4.56
N LYS A 231 3.18 -12.99 4.62
CA LYS A 231 1.76 -13.08 5.02
C LYS A 231 1.54 -13.10 6.53
N TYR A 232 2.57 -13.31 7.31
CA TYR A 232 2.54 -13.32 8.77
C TYR A 232 2.90 -11.97 9.35
#